data_05131e19ba2522f41a191a62d9a8c326
#
_entry.id   05131e19ba2522f41a191a62d9a8c326
#
_cell.length_a   1.000
_cell.length_b   1.000
_cell.length_c   1.000
_cell.angle_alpha   90.00
_cell.angle_beta   90.00
_cell.angle_gamma   90.00
#
_symmetry.space_group_name_H-M   'P 1'
#
loop_
_entity.id
_entity.type
_entity.pdbx_description
1 polymer ?
#
loop_
_entity_poly.entity_id
_entity_poly.type
_entity_poly.pdbx_seq_one_letter_code
_entity_poly.pdbx_strand_id
1 'polypeptide(L)'
;MCIRDRVDSFEKHMVDVYEFYNLGIGDPMPISAQSKLGLGDMLDEVVKHFPASADGDEEDEIPKIAIVGKPNVGKSSLINKLLGQNRLIVSDIAGTTRDAVDTKVIWGDHEYVFIDTAGLRRKNKIKEEIERYSIIRTVSAVERADVVIVVIDAVEGVTEQDAKIAGIAHERGKGVIVAVNKWDAIEKDDKTIYKYTNKVREVLSFMPYA
;
A
#
# COMPACT_ATOMS: atom_id res chain seq x y z
N MET A 1 12.03 -27.24 -15.38
CA MET A 1 13.21 -26.87 -14.58
C MET A 1 12.99 -27.42 -13.18
N CYS A 2 13.64 -28.55 -12.83
CA CYS A 2 13.50 -29.11 -11.48
C CYS A 2 14.49 -28.40 -10.56
N ILE A 3 14.00 -27.44 -9.84
CA ILE A 3 14.75 -26.83 -8.74
C ILE A 3 14.59 -27.80 -7.55
N ARG A 4 15.67 -28.48 -7.15
CA ARG A 4 15.70 -29.16 -5.86
C ARG A 4 15.93 -28.11 -4.79
N ASP A 5 14.84 -27.61 -4.22
CA ASP A 5 14.74 -26.48 -3.29
C ASP A 5 15.04 -26.84 -1.82
N ARG A 6 15.68 -28.01 -1.56
CA ARG A 6 15.87 -28.53 -0.19
C ARG A 6 17.30 -29.00 0.03
N VAL A 7 18.21 -28.05 0.17
CA VAL A 7 19.52 -28.33 0.72
C VAL A 7 19.50 -28.05 2.22
N ASP A 8 18.79 -28.89 2.97
CA ASP A 8 18.64 -28.72 4.43
C ASP A 8 19.93 -29.02 5.20
N SER A 9 20.94 -29.58 4.55
CA SER A 9 22.25 -29.83 5.12
C SER A 9 23.32 -29.67 4.02
N PHE A 10 24.14 -28.66 4.12
CA PHE A 10 25.21 -28.34 3.18
C PHE A 10 26.18 -29.52 2.98
N GLU A 11 26.53 -30.22 4.07
CA GLU A 11 27.51 -31.30 4.04
C GLU A 11 27.05 -32.55 3.28
N LYS A 12 25.73 -32.82 3.26
CA LYS A 12 25.18 -34.06 2.64
C LYS A 12 24.82 -33.89 1.17
N HIS A 13 24.55 -32.70 0.71
CA HIS A 13 23.98 -32.44 -0.62
C HIS A 13 24.90 -31.65 -1.57
N MET A 14 26.11 -31.27 -1.12
CA MET A 14 27.09 -30.60 -1.99
C MET A 14 27.45 -31.43 -3.23
N VAL A 15 27.49 -32.76 -3.10
CA VAL A 15 27.79 -33.65 -4.23
C VAL A 15 26.69 -33.55 -5.31
N ASP A 16 25.43 -33.43 -4.90
CA ASP A 16 24.29 -33.29 -5.82
C ASP A 16 24.32 -31.93 -6.58
N VAL A 17 24.94 -30.91 -5.99
CA VAL A 17 25.07 -29.58 -6.62
C VAL A 17 26.02 -29.63 -7.81
N TYR A 18 27.07 -30.47 -7.77
CA TYR A 18 28.01 -30.61 -8.88
C TYR A 18 27.39 -31.14 -10.15
N GLU A 19 26.29 -31.91 -10.09
CA GLU A 19 25.59 -32.38 -11.27
C GLU A 19 25.02 -31.24 -12.11
N PHE A 20 24.70 -30.09 -11.48
CA PHE A 20 24.12 -28.94 -12.17
C PHE A 20 25.14 -28.16 -13.02
N TYR A 21 26.46 -28.33 -12.79
CA TYR A 21 27.49 -27.75 -13.66
C TYR A 21 27.40 -28.30 -15.10
N ASN A 22 26.87 -29.51 -15.27
CA ASN A 22 26.67 -30.11 -16.58
C ASN A 22 25.64 -29.37 -17.45
N LEU A 23 24.83 -28.47 -16.85
CA LEU A 23 23.88 -27.66 -17.58
C LEU A 23 24.54 -26.50 -18.37
N GLY A 24 25.77 -26.11 -18.02
CA GLY A 24 26.52 -25.07 -18.72
C GLY A 24 25.92 -23.67 -18.64
N ILE A 25 25.09 -23.42 -17.63
CA ILE A 25 24.36 -22.12 -17.47
C ILE A 25 24.94 -21.24 -16.35
N GLY A 26 26.15 -21.55 -15.86
CA GLY A 26 26.82 -20.82 -14.79
C GLY A 26 26.91 -21.63 -13.49
N ASP A 27 27.40 -21.00 -12.44
CA ASP A 27 27.60 -21.64 -11.15
C ASP A 27 26.27 -21.86 -10.42
N PRO A 28 25.96 -23.09 -9.99
CA PRO A 28 24.73 -23.36 -9.24
C PRO A 28 24.83 -22.80 -7.82
N MET A 29 23.81 -22.09 -7.38
CA MET A 29 23.70 -21.55 -6.03
C MET A 29 22.80 -22.44 -5.17
N PRO A 30 23.35 -23.16 -4.18
CA PRO A 30 22.54 -23.98 -3.28
C PRO A 30 21.80 -23.09 -2.29
N ILE A 31 20.47 -23.25 -2.22
CA ILE A 31 19.62 -22.55 -1.27
C ILE A 31 18.74 -23.51 -0.48
N SER A 32 18.37 -23.14 0.73
CA SER A 32 17.33 -23.81 1.50
C SER A 32 16.25 -22.81 1.89
N ALA A 33 15.05 -22.98 1.35
CA ALA A 33 13.90 -22.15 1.69
C ALA A 33 13.47 -22.33 3.15
N GLN A 34 13.64 -23.53 3.72
CA GLN A 34 13.25 -23.83 5.09
C GLN A 34 14.22 -23.23 6.12
N SER A 35 15.54 -23.40 5.91
CA SER A 35 16.57 -22.90 6.82
C SER A 35 17.09 -21.50 6.46
N LYS A 36 16.63 -20.93 5.35
CA LYS A 36 17.09 -19.64 4.78
C LYS A 36 18.59 -19.59 4.44
N LEU A 37 19.25 -20.74 4.37
CA LEU A 37 20.67 -20.86 4.00
C LEU A 37 20.85 -20.50 2.51
N GLY A 38 21.90 -19.71 2.20
CA GLY A 38 22.26 -19.29 0.84
C GLY A 38 21.29 -18.27 0.21
N LEU A 39 20.24 -17.84 0.93
CA LEU A 39 19.24 -16.91 0.38
C LEU A 39 19.86 -15.51 0.19
N GLY A 40 20.69 -15.06 1.13
CA GLY A 40 21.39 -13.78 1.04
C GLY A 40 22.30 -13.72 -0.18
N ASP A 41 23.16 -14.73 -0.36
CA ASP A 41 24.09 -14.79 -1.48
C ASP A 41 23.36 -14.82 -2.83
N MET A 42 22.22 -15.54 -2.89
CA MET A 42 21.37 -15.57 -4.08
C MET A 42 20.79 -14.18 -4.38
N LEU A 43 20.29 -13.47 -3.38
CA LEU A 43 19.73 -12.13 -3.56
C LEU A 43 20.80 -11.12 -3.97
N ASP A 44 22.00 -11.19 -3.40
CA ASP A 44 23.14 -10.35 -3.77
C ASP A 44 23.54 -10.59 -5.23
N GLU A 45 23.53 -11.84 -5.68
CA GLU A 45 23.81 -12.16 -7.08
C GLU A 45 22.71 -11.66 -8.03
N VAL A 46 21.45 -11.80 -7.65
CA VAL A 46 20.32 -11.25 -8.41
C VAL A 46 20.43 -9.73 -8.57
N VAL A 47 20.79 -9.02 -7.49
CA VAL A 47 20.95 -7.55 -7.51
C VAL A 47 22.08 -7.10 -8.45
N LYS A 48 23.18 -7.86 -8.57
CA LYS A 48 24.27 -7.57 -9.53
C LYS A 48 23.83 -7.59 -10.99
N HIS A 49 22.77 -8.35 -11.30
CA HIS A 49 22.23 -8.48 -12.67
C HIS A 49 21.14 -7.47 -12.99
N PHE A 50 20.71 -6.67 -11.99
CA PHE A 50 19.88 -5.52 -12.33
C PHE A 50 20.71 -4.54 -13.17
N PRO A 51 20.15 -4.01 -14.27
CA PRO A 51 20.80 -2.91 -14.96
C PRO A 51 21.14 -1.87 -13.90
N ALA A 52 22.40 -1.44 -13.84
CA ALA A 52 22.74 -0.25 -13.09
C ALA A 52 21.72 0.79 -13.55
N SER A 53 20.88 1.29 -12.64
CA SER A 53 20.02 2.40 -12.93
C SER A 53 20.92 3.41 -13.61
N ALA A 54 20.69 3.66 -14.90
CA ALA A 54 21.35 4.75 -15.56
C ALA A 54 21.11 5.93 -14.63
N ASP A 55 22.17 6.54 -14.12
CA ASP A 55 22.13 7.79 -13.36
C ASP A 55 21.57 8.88 -14.29
N GLY A 56 20.30 8.82 -14.52
CA GLY A 56 19.57 9.68 -15.42
C GLY A 56 18.14 9.73 -14.90
N ASP A 57 17.87 10.79 -14.14
CA ASP A 57 16.54 11.20 -13.74
C ASP A 57 15.78 10.14 -12.90
N GLU A 58 16.27 9.81 -11.68
CA GLU A 58 15.37 9.78 -10.56
C GLU A 58 14.79 11.20 -10.45
N GLU A 59 13.85 11.57 -11.35
CA GLU A 59 12.76 12.40 -10.91
C GLU A 59 12.23 11.65 -9.69
N ASP A 60 12.56 12.15 -8.49
CA ASP A 60 12.01 11.66 -7.23
C ASP A 60 10.50 11.58 -7.46
N GLU A 61 9.99 10.39 -7.79
CA GLU A 61 8.58 10.23 -8.11
C GLU A 61 7.84 10.57 -6.83
N ILE A 62 7.32 11.80 -6.82
CA ILE A 62 6.62 12.33 -5.65
C ILE A 62 5.54 11.33 -5.26
N PRO A 63 5.58 10.75 -4.04
CA PRO A 63 4.65 9.71 -3.64
C PRO A 63 3.20 10.16 -3.78
N LYS A 64 2.40 9.35 -4.47
CA LYS A 64 0.99 9.60 -4.74
C LYS A 64 0.13 8.87 -3.71
N ILE A 65 -0.72 9.61 -3.01
CA ILE A 65 -1.53 9.11 -1.90
C ILE A 65 -3.00 9.21 -2.26
N ALA A 66 -3.73 8.09 -2.18
CA ALA A 66 -5.18 8.07 -2.28
C ALA A 66 -5.83 7.91 -0.90
N ILE A 67 -6.91 8.64 -0.63
CA ILE A 67 -7.74 8.48 0.57
C ILE A 67 -9.06 7.86 0.16
N VAL A 68 -9.30 6.63 0.60
CA VAL A 68 -10.48 5.83 0.24
C VAL A 68 -11.24 5.38 1.50
N GLY A 69 -12.44 4.87 1.31
CA GLY A 69 -13.30 4.40 2.40
C GLY A 69 -14.76 4.69 2.10
N LYS A 70 -15.66 4.16 2.91
CA LYS A 70 -17.12 4.32 2.79
C LYS A 70 -17.56 5.79 2.83
N PRO A 71 -18.77 6.09 2.36
CA PRO A 71 -19.38 7.40 2.58
C PRO A 71 -19.46 7.75 4.07
N ASN A 72 -19.31 9.02 4.41
CA ASN A 72 -19.45 9.57 5.76
C ASN A 72 -18.44 9.08 6.84
N VAL A 73 -17.41 8.29 6.49
CA VAL A 73 -16.33 7.92 7.44
C VAL A 73 -15.42 9.10 7.79
N GLY A 74 -15.57 10.25 7.12
CA GLY A 74 -14.83 11.47 7.43
C GLY A 74 -13.62 11.75 6.53
N LYS A 75 -13.49 11.12 5.36
CA LYS A 75 -12.41 11.36 4.38
C LYS A 75 -12.22 12.84 4.06
N SER A 76 -13.31 13.54 3.71
CA SER A 76 -13.25 14.97 3.37
C SER A 76 -12.84 15.84 4.56
N SER A 77 -13.24 15.47 5.77
CA SER A 77 -12.85 16.19 6.99
C SER A 77 -11.36 15.97 7.29
N LEU A 78 -10.88 14.74 7.09
CA LEU A 78 -9.47 14.37 7.26
C LEU A 78 -8.59 15.17 6.29
N ILE A 79 -8.91 15.14 4.99
CA ILE A 79 -8.11 15.85 3.98
C ILE A 79 -8.14 17.36 4.20
N ASN A 80 -9.31 17.93 4.51
CA ASN A 80 -9.41 19.37 4.78
C ASN A 80 -8.61 19.77 6.02
N LYS A 81 -8.56 18.93 7.04
CA LYS A 81 -7.75 19.18 8.24
C LYS A 81 -6.27 19.08 7.96
N LEU A 82 -5.85 18.10 7.15
CA LEU A 82 -4.46 17.95 6.70
C LEU A 82 -4.05 19.16 5.86
N LEU A 83 -4.81 19.51 4.83
CA LEU A 83 -4.49 20.61 3.91
C LEU A 83 -4.63 22.00 4.54
N GLY A 84 -5.42 22.13 5.60
CA GLY A 84 -5.61 23.39 6.34
C GLY A 84 -4.56 23.67 7.42
N GLN A 85 -3.49 22.88 7.53
CA GLN A 85 -2.42 23.12 8.51
C GLN A 85 -1.47 24.21 8.01
N ASN A 86 -1.13 25.18 8.86
CA ASN A 86 -0.25 26.31 8.56
C ASN A 86 1.21 25.91 8.17
N ARG A 87 1.55 24.63 8.30
CA ARG A 87 2.88 24.08 7.97
C ARG A 87 2.96 23.42 6.60
N LEU A 88 1.84 23.40 5.85
CA LEU A 88 1.77 22.77 4.55
C LEU A 88 1.64 23.81 3.46
N ILE A 89 2.43 23.68 2.42
CA ILE A 89 2.25 24.42 1.16
C ILE A 89 1.40 23.54 0.26
N VAL A 90 0.26 24.05 -0.18
CA VAL A 90 -0.72 23.32 -0.96
C VAL A 90 -0.89 23.97 -2.33
N SER A 91 -0.79 23.19 -3.40
CA SER A 91 -1.09 23.62 -4.76
C SER A 91 -1.95 22.59 -5.48
N ASP A 92 -2.97 23.03 -6.21
CA ASP A 92 -3.81 22.14 -7.00
C ASP A 92 -3.14 21.88 -8.36
N ILE A 93 -3.10 20.61 -8.76
CA ILE A 93 -2.58 20.17 -10.05
C ILE A 93 -3.77 19.66 -10.87
N ALA A 94 -3.92 20.14 -12.10
CA ALA A 94 -4.91 19.61 -13.03
C ALA A 94 -4.57 18.14 -13.32
N GLY A 95 -5.46 17.22 -12.91
CA GLY A 95 -5.30 15.79 -13.21
C GLY A 95 -5.48 15.51 -14.71
N THR A 96 -4.96 14.37 -15.16
CA THR A 96 -5.04 13.91 -16.56
C THR A 96 -6.45 13.53 -17.01
N THR A 97 -7.41 13.42 -16.09
CA THR A 97 -8.83 13.16 -16.37
C THR A 97 -9.66 14.41 -16.10
N ARG A 98 -10.66 14.67 -16.95
CA ARG A 98 -11.49 15.91 -16.99
C ARG A 98 -12.11 16.37 -15.67
N ASP A 99 -12.14 15.53 -14.63
CA ASP A 99 -12.79 15.78 -13.33
C ASP A 99 -11.92 15.51 -12.09
N ALA A 100 -10.69 15.05 -12.25
CA ALA A 100 -9.80 14.75 -11.12
C ALA A 100 -8.85 15.94 -10.86
N VAL A 101 -8.93 16.52 -9.68
CA VAL A 101 -7.96 17.50 -9.19
C VAL A 101 -7.09 16.85 -8.16
N ASP A 102 -5.83 16.74 -8.45
CA ASP A 102 -4.82 16.26 -7.52
C ASP A 102 -4.25 17.45 -6.74
N THR A 103 -3.80 17.22 -5.53
CA THR A 103 -3.25 18.29 -4.69
C THR A 103 -1.83 17.95 -4.27
N LYS A 104 -0.87 18.77 -4.69
CA LYS A 104 0.51 18.68 -4.20
C LYS A 104 0.60 19.30 -2.82
N VAL A 105 1.26 18.63 -1.93
CA VAL A 105 1.47 19.02 -0.53
C VAL A 105 2.93 18.91 -0.21
N ILE A 106 3.51 19.96 0.34
CA ILE A 106 4.89 19.99 0.82
C ILE A 106 4.85 20.01 2.35
N TRP A 107 5.47 19.02 2.98
CA TRP A 107 5.59 18.91 4.42
C TRP A 107 7.06 18.82 4.84
N GLY A 108 7.60 19.90 5.35
CA GLY A 108 9.04 20.04 5.57
C GLY A 108 9.79 19.96 4.24
N ASP A 109 10.72 19.03 4.15
CA ASP A 109 11.54 18.79 2.96
C ASP A 109 10.95 17.71 2.01
N HIS A 110 9.74 17.19 2.33
CA HIS A 110 9.11 16.12 1.55
C HIS A 110 7.90 16.63 0.78
N GLU A 111 7.76 16.13 -0.44
CA GLU A 111 6.62 16.39 -1.32
C GLU A 111 5.71 15.17 -1.43
N TYR A 112 4.41 15.40 -1.52
CA TYR A 112 3.38 14.36 -1.68
C TYR A 112 2.30 14.85 -2.65
N VAL A 113 1.66 13.93 -3.37
CA VAL A 113 0.49 14.23 -4.20
C VAL A 113 -0.71 13.46 -3.68
N PHE A 114 -1.74 14.18 -3.23
CA PHE A 114 -3.04 13.57 -2.89
C PHE A 114 -3.93 13.51 -4.13
N ILE A 115 -4.36 12.30 -4.48
CA ILE A 115 -5.14 12.00 -5.68
C ILE A 115 -6.63 12.22 -5.44
N ASP A 116 -7.32 12.76 -6.46
CA ASP A 116 -8.77 12.98 -6.50
C ASP A 116 -9.33 13.78 -5.31
N THR A 117 -8.62 14.81 -4.90
CA THR A 117 -9.04 15.66 -3.77
C THR A 117 -10.30 16.48 -4.07
N ALA A 118 -10.60 16.78 -5.34
CA ALA A 118 -11.82 17.51 -5.72
C ALA A 118 -13.10 16.78 -5.34
N GLY A 119 -13.13 15.46 -5.52
CA GLY A 119 -14.24 14.62 -5.09
C GLY A 119 -14.44 14.62 -3.57
N LEU A 120 -13.33 14.77 -2.83
CA LEU A 120 -13.33 14.82 -1.37
C LEU A 120 -13.67 16.21 -0.81
N ARG A 121 -13.31 17.30 -1.53
CA ARG A 121 -13.56 18.68 -1.11
C ARG A 121 -14.99 19.15 -1.38
N ARG A 122 -15.66 18.66 -2.45
CA ARG A 122 -17.04 19.01 -2.76
C ARG A 122 -17.98 18.38 -1.74
N LYS A 123 -18.62 19.19 -0.90
CA LYS A 123 -19.70 18.75 0.00
C LYS A 123 -20.86 18.20 -0.83
N ASN A 124 -21.14 16.91 -0.68
CA ASN A 124 -22.19 16.19 -1.38
C ASN A 124 -23.57 16.81 -1.18
N LYS A 125 -24.22 17.18 -2.28
CA LYS A 125 -25.62 17.57 -2.31
C LYS A 125 -26.57 16.57 -2.99
N ILE A 126 -26.09 15.40 -3.44
CA ILE A 126 -26.93 14.44 -4.20
C ILE A 126 -26.73 13.03 -3.61
N LYS A 127 -27.82 12.41 -3.17
CA LYS A 127 -27.79 11.27 -2.24
C LYS A 127 -27.94 9.86 -2.83
N GLU A 128 -28.25 9.64 -4.09
CA GLU A 128 -28.67 8.30 -4.56
C GLU A 128 -27.98 7.72 -5.82
N GLU A 129 -27.30 8.48 -6.64
CA GLU A 129 -26.50 7.93 -7.76
C GLU A 129 -25.04 7.61 -7.37
N ILE A 130 -24.69 7.75 -6.11
CA ILE A 130 -23.32 7.93 -5.61
C ILE A 130 -22.58 6.61 -5.42
N GLU A 131 -23.24 5.47 -5.19
CA GLU A 131 -22.53 4.24 -4.82
C GLU A 131 -21.73 3.65 -5.99
N ARG A 132 -22.32 3.56 -7.19
CA ARG A 132 -21.59 3.03 -8.36
C ARG A 132 -20.45 3.95 -8.81
N TYR A 133 -20.70 5.25 -8.85
CA TYR A 133 -19.65 6.23 -9.15
C TYR A 133 -18.56 6.30 -8.08
N SER A 134 -18.90 6.03 -6.82
CA SER A 134 -17.94 5.97 -5.73
C SER A 134 -16.95 4.81 -5.88
N ILE A 135 -17.41 3.63 -6.31
CA ILE A 135 -16.55 2.46 -6.52
C ILE A 135 -15.59 2.71 -7.69
N ILE A 136 -16.09 3.20 -8.82
CA ILE A 136 -15.26 3.48 -10.01
C ILE A 136 -14.18 4.52 -9.68
N ARG A 137 -14.54 5.59 -8.96
CA ARG A 137 -13.57 6.60 -8.51
C ARG A 137 -12.55 6.02 -7.53
N THR A 138 -12.99 5.16 -6.60
CA THR A 138 -12.10 4.48 -5.66
C THR A 138 -11.09 3.64 -6.42
N VAL A 139 -11.51 2.83 -7.39
CA VAL A 139 -10.61 2.01 -8.21
C VAL A 139 -9.63 2.90 -8.98
N SER A 140 -10.11 3.94 -9.65
CA SER A 140 -9.24 4.87 -10.40
C SER A 140 -8.24 5.59 -9.50
N ALA A 141 -8.63 6.01 -8.30
CA ALA A 141 -7.73 6.64 -7.35
C ALA A 141 -6.66 5.66 -6.84
N VAL A 142 -7.07 4.42 -6.53
CA VAL A 142 -6.16 3.35 -6.10
C VAL A 142 -5.14 3.01 -7.19
N GLU A 143 -5.57 2.92 -8.45
CA GLU A 143 -4.67 2.60 -9.57
C GLU A 143 -3.55 3.63 -9.74
N ARG A 144 -3.85 4.90 -9.52
CA ARG A 144 -2.93 6.02 -9.67
C ARG A 144 -2.05 6.28 -8.45
N ALA A 145 -2.39 5.71 -7.29
CA ALA A 145 -1.68 5.90 -6.03
C ALA A 145 -0.53 4.91 -5.87
N ASP A 146 0.45 5.29 -5.08
CA ASP A 146 1.50 4.40 -4.55
C ASP A 146 1.11 3.90 -3.16
N VAL A 147 0.47 4.77 -2.37
CA VAL A 147 -0.03 4.47 -1.03
C VAL A 147 -1.52 4.81 -0.93
N VAL A 148 -2.28 3.90 -0.33
CA VAL A 148 -3.72 4.04 -0.12
C VAL A 148 -4.03 4.11 1.36
N ILE A 149 -4.67 5.21 1.79
CA ILE A 149 -5.18 5.36 3.16
C ILE A 149 -6.64 4.94 3.17
N VAL A 150 -6.93 3.79 3.78
CA VAL A 150 -8.30 3.28 3.97
C VAL A 150 -8.86 3.83 5.27
N VAL A 151 -9.84 4.72 5.17
CA VAL A 151 -10.45 5.36 6.34
C VAL A 151 -11.67 4.58 6.80
N ILE A 152 -11.68 4.19 8.08
CA ILE A 152 -12.72 3.41 8.75
C ILE A 152 -13.37 4.28 9.84
N ASP A 153 -14.67 4.12 10.06
CA ASP A 153 -15.39 4.78 11.15
C ASP A 153 -15.25 3.96 12.44
N ALA A 154 -14.69 4.55 13.50
CA ALA A 154 -14.52 3.87 14.79
C ALA A 154 -15.84 3.47 15.45
N VAL A 155 -16.91 4.24 15.23
CA VAL A 155 -18.23 4.00 15.84
C VAL A 155 -18.92 2.82 15.18
N GLU A 156 -18.87 2.74 13.85
CA GLU A 156 -19.45 1.64 13.08
C GLU A 156 -18.61 0.36 13.17
N GLY A 157 -17.30 0.53 13.34
CA GLY A 157 -16.33 -0.56 13.30
C GLY A 157 -15.96 -0.98 11.88
N VAL A 158 -15.14 -2.01 11.77
CA VAL A 158 -14.71 -2.57 10.48
C VAL A 158 -15.83 -3.39 9.88
N THR A 159 -16.14 -3.14 8.60
CA THR A 159 -17.21 -3.83 7.88
C THR A 159 -16.67 -4.55 6.65
N GLU A 160 -17.49 -5.44 6.07
CA GLU A 160 -17.17 -6.12 4.80
C GLU A 160 -16.91 -5.14 3.64
N GLN A 161 -17.58 -3.98 3.66
CA GLN A 161 -17.35 -2.96 2.63
C GLN A 161 -15.97 -2.32 2.77
N ASP A 162 -15.49 -2.11 4.00
CA ASP A 162 -14.13 -1.64 4.25
C ASP A 162 -13.10 -2.67 3.80
N ALA A 163 -13.37 -3.96 4.06
CA ALA A 163 -12.52 -5.06 3.60
C ALA A 163 -12.46 -5.13 2.06
N LYS A 164 -13.58 -4.94 1.36
CA LYS A 164 -13.60 -4.89 -0.11
C LYS A 164 -12.77 -3.73 -0.67
N ILE A 165 -12.88 -2.55 -0.07
CA ILE A 165 -12.09 -1.37 -0.48
C ILE A 165 -10.60 -1.61 -0.24
N ALA A 166 -10.24 -2.16 0.92
CA ALA A 166 -8.87 -2.52 1.25
C ALA A 166 -8.32 -3.63 0.33
N GLY A 167 -9.16 -4.61 -0.02
CA GLY A 167 -8.84 -5.67 -0.98
C GLY A 167 -8.45 -5.15 -2.35
N ILE A 168 -9.14 -4.13 -2.86
CA ILE A 168 -8.81 -3.49 -4.14
C ILE A 168 -7.38 -2.93 -4.12
N ALA A 169 -6.99 -2.27 -3.02
CA ALA A 169 -5.65 -1.71 -2.88
C ALA A 169 -4.58 -2.82 -2.77
N HIS A 170 -4.89 -3.88 -2.02
CA HIS A 170 -4.02 -5.05 -1.88
C HIS A 170 -3.78 -5.77 -3.21
N GLU A 171 -4.84 -6.08 -3.96
CA GLU A 171 -4.77 -6.75 -5.28
C GLU A 171 -3.98 -5.94 -6.31
N ARG A 172 -3.93 -4.61 -6.16
CA ARG A 172 -3.13 -3.71 -7.02
C ARG A 172 -1.69 -3.52 -6.54
N GLY A 173 -1.26 -4.24 -5.49
CA GLY A 173 0.09 -4.16 -4.94
C GLY A 173 0.45 -2.81 -4.33
N LYS A 174 -0.53 -2.04 -3.86
CA LYS A 174 -0.31 -0.71 -3.27
C LYS A 174 0.08 -0.81 -1.79
N GLY A 175 0.87 0.15 -1.31
CA GLY A 175 1.05 0.33 0.13
C GLY A 175 -0.29 0.69 0.79
N VAL A 176 -0.66 0.04 1.89
CA VAL A 176 -1.94 0.28 2.55
C VAL A 176 -1.75 0.72 3.99
N ILE A 177 -2.40 1.83 4.33
CA ILE A 177 -2.50 2.33 5.71
C ILE A 177 -3.97 2.33 6.11
N VAL A 178 -4.31 1.69 7.22
CA VAL A 178 -5.66 1.72 7.79
C VAL A 178 -5.75 2.83 8.82
N ALA A 179 -6.60 3.83 8.55
CA ALA A 179 -6.84 4.96 9.43
C ALA A 179 -8.23 4.85 10.07
N VAL A 180 -8.26 4.65 11.39
CA VAL A 180 -9.51 4.59 12.15
C VAL A 180 -9.88 5.99 12.61
N ASN A 181 -10.88 6.57 11.97
CA ASN A 181 -11.37 7.93 12.22
C ASN A 181 -12.52 7.95 13.23
N LYS A 182 -12.85 9.15 13.73
CA LYS A 182 -13.86 9.38 14.78
C LYS A 182 -13.54 8.63 16.08
N TRP A 183 -12.27 8.45 16.37
CA TRP A 183 -11.80 7.76 17.57
C TRP A 183 -12.22 8.46 18.87
N ASP A 184 -12.51 9.74 18.80
CA ASP A 184 -13.05 10.57 19.88
C ASP A 184 -14.50 10.23 20.25
N ALA A 185 -15.26 9.64 19.34
CA ALA A 185 -16.68 9.35 19.50
C ALA A 185 -16.98 7.98 20.16
N ILE A 186 -15.95 7.18 20.45
CA ILE A 186 -16.12 5.89 21.14
C ILE A 186 -15.68 5.96 22.61
N GLU A 187 -16.31 5.17 23.46
CA GLU A 187 -15.86 4.95 24.83
C GLU A 187 -14.57 4.16 24.84
N LYS A 188 -13.59 4.57 25.64
CA LYS A 188 -12.23 4.00 25.65
C LYS A 188 -11.84 3.53 27.03
N ASP A 189 -11.29 2.33 27.08
CA ASP A 189 -10.54 1.76 28.20
C ASP A 189 -9.09 1.51 27.78
N ASP A 190 -8.21 1.13 28.70
CA ASP A 190 -6.80 0.84 28.45
C ASP A 190 -6.59 -0.27 27.42
N LYS A 191 -7.60 -1.10 27.17
CA LYS A 191 -7.57 -2.23 26.25
C LYS A 191 -8.28 -1.98 24.91
N THR A 192 -8.95 -0.83 24.76
CA THR A 192 -9.76 -0.52 23.57
C THR A 192 -8.94 -0.55 22.30
N ILE A 193 -7.74 0.02 22.30
CA ILE A 193 -6.83 -0.01 21.15
C ILE A 193 -6.52 -1.46 20.75
N TYR A 194 -6.16 -2.32 21.69
CA TYR A 194 -5.82 -3.72 21.40
C TYR A 194 -7.02 -4.50 20.85
N LYS A 195 -8.19 -4.33 21.46
CA LYS A 195 -9.42 -4.99 21.01
C LYS A 195 -9.77 -4.55 19.59
N TYR A 196 -9.65 -3.25 19.31
CA TYR A 196 -9.96 -2.69 17.99
C TYR A 196 -8.95 -3.13 16.94
N THR A 197 -7.66 -3.08 17.25
CA THR A 197 -6.58 -3.56 16.37
C THR A 197 -6.76 -5.03 16.00
N ASN A 198 -7.07 -5.88 16.99
CA ASN A 198 -7.31 -7.30 16.73
C ASN A 198 -8.52 -7.51 15.81
N LYS A 199 -9.62 -6.76 16.02
CA LYS A 199 -10.78 -6.84 15.15
C LYS A 199 -10.48 -6.38 13.72
N VAL A 200 -9.68 -5.32 13.55
CA VAL A 200 -9.22 -4.87 12.23
C VAL A 200 -8.40 -5.96 11.56
N ARG A 201 -7.43 -6.54 12.27
CA ARG A 201 -6.56 -7.61 11.75
C ARG A 201 -7.32 -8.90 11.41
N GLU A 202 -8.36 -9.22 12.15
CA GLU A 202 -9.22 -10.37 11.88
C GLU A 202 -9.97 -10.18 10.56
N VAL A 203 -10.61 -9.03 10.35
CA VAL A 203 -11.36 -8.72 9.14
C VAL A 203 -10.43 -8.53 7.93
N LEU A 204 -9.25 -7.92 8.12
CA LEU A 204 -8.25 -7.68 7.09
C LEU A 204 -7.12 -8.72 7.12
N SER A 205 -7.41 -9.97 7.46
CA SER A 205 -6.42 -11.05 7.62
C SER A 205 -5.59 -11.33 6.36
N PHE A 206 -6.08 -10.96 5.20
CA PHE A 206 -5.35 -11.03 3.92
C PHE A 206 -4.26 -9.96 3.76
N MET A 207 -4.20 -8.97 4.68
CA MET A 207 -3.19 -7.90 4.70
C MET A 207 -2.47 -7.84 6.06
N PRO A 208 -1.65 -8.82 6.42
CA PRO A 208 -0.99 -8.84 7.75
C PRO A 208 0.05 -7.74 7.94
N TYR A 209 0.42 -7.06 6.86
CA TYR A 209 1.41 -5.98 6.84
C TYR A 209 0.81 -4.57 7.08
N ALA A 210 -0.51 -4.42 7.00
CA ALA A 210 -1.20 -3.14 7.17
C ALA A 210 -1.28 -2.70 8.64
#